data_d1fb7ac46dac99d22f08bf6564327f96
#
_entry.id   d1fb7ac46dac99d22f08bf6564327f96
#
_cell.length_a   1.000
_cell.length_b   1.000
_cell.length_c   1.000
_cell.angle_alpha   90.00
_cell.angle_beta   90.00
_cell.angle_gamma   90.00
#
_symmetry.space_group_name_H-M   'P 1'
#
loop_
_entity.id
_entity.type
_entity.pdbx_description
1 polymer ?
#
loop_
_entity_poly.entity_id
_entity_poly.type
_entity_poly.pdbx_seq_one_letter_code
_entity_poly.pdbx_strand_id
1 'polypeptide(L)'
;MGESEIRKAAEQFTQNKVGIVEGVMGLFDGANPDDDQGSTMEIARLLQWSVLLVVDASHAGRSIFASIRGFVEEAGPGAIVGVILNRLGSEGHETYLKKACAGMEI
;
A
#
# COMPACT_ATOMS: atom_id res chain seq x y z
N MET A 1 -17.67 1.11 12.79
CA MET A 1 -18.46 0.77 11.59
C MET A 1 -18.27 -0.72 11.28
N GLY A 2 -19.37 -1.45 11.10
CA GLY A 2 -19.32 -2.88 10.84
C GLY A 2 -18.92 -3.21 9.40
N GLU A 3 -18.51 -4.47 9.17
CA GLU A 3 -18.11 -4.95 7.84
C GLU A 3 -19.17 -4.72 6.77
N SER A 4 -20.41 -5.04 7.05
CA SER A 4 -21.50 -4.90 6.07
C SER A 4 -21.75 -3.43 5.71
N GLU A 5 -21.57 -2.53 6.64
CA GLU A 5 -21.71 -1.09 6.41
C GLU A 5 -20.59 -0.55 5.53
N ILE A 6 -19.35 -1.00 5.76
CA ILE A 6 -18.19 -0.63 4.94
C ILE A 6 -18.39 -1.12 3.52
N ARG A 7 -18.80 -2.38 3.33
CA ARG A 7 -19.07 -2.95 2.00
C ARG A 7 -20.17 -2.21 1.27
N LYS A 8 -21.28 -1.91 1.94
CA LYS A 8 -22.37 -1.14 1.35
C LYS A 8 -21.93 0.25 0.91
N ALA A 9 -21.20 0.95 1.77
CA ALA A 9 -20.68 2.28 1.44
C ALA A 9 -19.78 2.21 0.22
N ALA A 10 -18.85 1.24 0.16
CA ALA A 10 -17.95 1.08 -0.97
C ALA A 10 -18.72 0.79 -2.26
N GLU A 11 -19.72 -0.11 -2.22
CA GLU A 11 -20.55 -0.44 -3.38
C GLU A 11 -21.32 0.78 -3.90
N GLN A 12 -21.90 1.57 -3.00
CA GLN A 12 -22.62 2.79 -3.38
C GLN A 12 -21.71 3.84 -4.02
N PHE A 13 -20.54 4.06 -3.43
CA PHE A 13 -19.59 5.06 -3.93
C PHE A 13 -18.96 4.67 -5.25
N THR A 14 -18.79 3.37 -5.51
CA THR A 14 -18.06 2.88 -6.69
C THR A 14 -18.95 2.47 -7.86
N GLN A 15 -20.26 2.62 -7.73
CA GLN A 15 -21.19 2.30 -8.82
C GLN A 15 -20.79 3.10 -10.08
N ASN A 16 -20.32 2.40 -11.13
CA ASN A 16 -19.83 2.99 -12.36
C ASN A 16 -18.64 3.96 -12.19
N LYS A 17 -17.85 3.80 -11.12
CA LYS A 17 -16.70 4.65 -10.80
C LYS A 17 -15.56 3.81 -10.26
N VAL A 18 -14.35 4.37 -10.35
CA VAL A 18 -13.19 3.81 -9.65
C VAL A 18 -13.19 4.34 -8.21
N GLY A 19 -13.09 3.43 -7.25
CA GLY A 19 -13.00 3.79 -5.85
C GLY A 19 -11.55 3.89 -5.39
N ILE A 20 -11.24 4.91 -4.61
CA ILE A 20 -9.93 5.08 -3.98
C ILE A 20 -10.16 5.31 -2.50
N VAL A 21 -9.49 4.49 -1.68
CA VAL A 21 -9.45 4.67 -0.23
C VAL A 21 -8.05 5.10 0.17
N GLU A 22 -7.95 6.24 0.84
CA GLU A 22 -6.68 6.70 1.37
C GLU A 22 -6.51 6.22 2.81
N GLY A 23 -5.38 5.52 3.06
CA GLY A 23 -4.99 5.16 4.42
C GLY A 23 -4.12 6.27 5.02
N VAL A 24 -4.52 6.78 6.17
CA VAL A 24 -3.82 7.90 6.83
C VAL A 24 -2.71 7.47 7.78
N MET A 25 -2.66 6.17 8.11
CA MET A 25 -1.64 5.56 8.96
C MET A 25 -0.83 4.55 8.14
N GLY A 26 0.20 3.98 8.73
CA GLY A 26 0.91 2.87 8.09
C GLY A 26 -0.05 1.72 7.74
N LEU A 27 0.25 1.01 6.67
CA LEU A 27 -0.65 -0.02 6.11
C LEU A 27 -1.16 -1.03 7.15
N PHE A 28 -0.30 -1.45 8.05
CA PHE A 28 -0.63 -2.44 9.08
C PHE A 28 -0.92 -1.83 10.45
N ASP A 29 -0.90 -0.50 10.54
CA ASP A 29 -1.10 0.17 11.82
C ASP A 29 -2.58 0.27 12.15
N GLY A 30 -2.96 -0.29 13.26
CA GLY A 30 -4.35 -0.36 13.71
C GLY A 30 -4.46 -0.39 15.22
N ALA A 31 -5.50 -1.05 15.72
CA ALA A 31 -5.79 -1.10 17.15
C ALA A 31 -4.82 -1.98 17.94
N ASN A 32 -4.28 -3.04 17.33
CA ASN A 32 -3.45 -4.03 18.01
C ASN A 32 -2.12 -4.24 17.28
N PRO A 33 -1.03 -4.57 18.00
CA PRO A 33 0.26 -4.80 17.35
C PRO A 33 0.40 -6.15 16.64
N ASP A 34 -0.48 -7.08 16.91
CA ASP A 34 -0.38 -8.46 16.45
C ASP A 34 -1.48 -8.89 15.48
N ASP A 35 -2.36 -7.97 15.07
CA ASP A 35 -3.35 -8.21 14.03
C ASP A 35 -3.62 -6.95 13.21
N ASP A 36 -4.49 -7.08 12.19
CA ASP A 36 -4.80 -5.97 11.27
C ASP A 36 -6.02 -5.14 11.70
N GLN A 37 -6.61 -5.41 12.85
CA GLN A 37 -7.83 -4.74 13.27
C GLN A 37 -7.67 -3.22 13.32
N GLY A 38 -8.53 -2.52 12.59
CA GLY A 38 -8.52 -1.06 12.50
C GLY A 38 -7.50 -0.50 11.51
N SER A 39 -6.75 -1.34 10.81
CA SER A 39 -5.74 -0.91 9.83
C SER A 39 -6.33 -0.70 8.45
N THR A 40 -5.60 0.02 7.61
CA THR A 40 -5.93 0.13 6.18
C THR A 40 -5.93 -1.24 5.50
N MET A 41 -5.02 -2.13 5.91
CA MET A 41 -4.97 -3.49 5.36
C MET A 41 -6.24 -4.29 5.64
N GLU A 42 -6.84 -4.13 6.81
CA GLU A 42 -8.14 -4.74 7.12
C GLU A 42 -9.20 -4.32 6.11
N ILE A 43 -9.29 -3.02 5.82
CA ILE A 43 -10.25 -2.49 4.84
C ILE A 43 -9.97 -3.05 3.44
N ALA A 44 -8.72 -3.09 3.02
CA ALA A 44 -8.35 -3.64 1.71
C ALA A 44 -8.77 -5.11 1.59
N ARG A 45 -8.54 -5.91 2.62
CA ARG A 45 -8.93 -7.33 2.64
C ARG A 45 -10.44 -7.49 2.65
N LEU A 46 -11.13 -6.67 3.43
CA LEU A 46 -12.58 -6.70 3.53
C LEU A 46 -13.25 -6.38 2.20
N LEU A 47 -12.76 -5.37 1.51
CA LEU A 47 -13.28 -4.95 0.21
C LEU A 47 -12.74 -5.80 -0.95
N GLN A 48 -11.71 -6.59 -0.72
CA GLN A 48 -10.96 -7.30 -1.76
C GLN A 48 -10.40 -6.34 -2.82
N TRP A 49 -9.95 -5.18 -2.36
CA TRP A 49 -9.32 -4.17 -3.20
C TRP A 49 -7.81 -4.28 -3.15
N SER A 50 -7.19 -4.01 -4.29
CA SER A 50 -5.74 -4.00 -4.40
C SER A 50 -5.14 -2.78 -3.69
N VAL A 51 -3.92 -2.94 -3.20
CA VAL A 51 -3.18 -1.89 -2.52
C VAL A 51 -2.12 -1.30 -3.45
N LEU A 52 -2.09 0.02 -3.56
CA LEU A 52 -0.94 0.77 -4.05
C LEU A 52 -0.18 1.28 -2.84
N LEU A 53 1.06 0.83 -2.69
CA LEU A 53 1.91 1.24 -1.58
C LEU A 53 2.63 2.53 -1.93
N VAL A 54 2.37 3.60 -1.20
CA VAL A 54 3.08 4.87 -1.37
C VAL A 54 4.21 4.94 -0.35
N VAL A 55 5.44 5.09 -0.83
CA VAL A 55 6.64 5.08 0.00
C VAL A 55 7.34 6.42 -0.12
N ASP A 56 7.69 7.01 1.01
CA ASP A 56 8.51 8.21 1.04
C ASP A 56 9.95 7.83 0.65
N ALA A 57 10.35 8.24 -0.53
CA ALA A 57 11.66 7.95 -1.08
C ALA A 57 12.66 9.09 -0.86
N SER A 58 12.30 10.12 -0.11
CA SER A 58 13.23 11.22 0.19
C SER A 58 14.49 10.68 0.89
N HIS A 59 15.65 11.03 0.36
CA HIS A 59 16.93 10.55 0.86
C HIS A 59 17.11 9.01 0.88
N ALA A 60 16.21 8.29 0.20
CA ALA A 60 16.27 6.83 0.20
C ALA A 60 17.40 6.30 -0.67
N GLY A 61 18.07 5.28 -0.16
CA GLY A 61 18.98 4.45 -0.89
C GLY A 61 18.41 3.06 -1.14
N ARG A 62 19.27 2.12 -1.46
CA ARG A 62 18.87 0.75 -1.77
C ARG A 62 18.08 0.05 -0.65
N SER A 63 18.30 0.45 0.60
CA SER A 63 17.62 -0.17 1.76
C SER A 63 16.10 0.00 1.73
N ILE A 64 15.56 0.94 0.94
CA ILE A 64 14.12 1.11 0.79
C ILE A 64 13.45 -0.18 0.28
N PHE A 65 14.16 -0.99 -0.50
CA PHE A 65 13.63 -2.25 -1.02
C PHE A 65 13.41 -3.30 0.05
N ALA A 66 14.23 -3.30 1.08
CA ALA A 66 14.02 -4.19 2.23
C ALA A 66 12.70 -3.87 2.90
N SER A 67 12.38 -2.59 3.06
CA SER A 67 11.08 -2.15 3.59
C SER A 67 9.93 -2.54 2.66
N ILE A 68 10.05 -2.27 1.36
CA ILE A 68 9.01 -2.61 0.38
C ILE A 68 8.76 -4.12 0.36
N ARG A 69 9.81 -4.93 0.34
CA ARG A 69 9.68 -6.40 0.39
C ARG A 69 8.99 -6.86 1.66
N GLY A 70 9.28 -6.25 2.78
CA GLY A 70 8.62 -6.53 4.04
C GLY A 70 7.12 -6.27 3.97
N PHE A 71 6.72 -5.14 3.40
CA PHE A 71 5.31 -4.82 3.19
C PHE A 71 4.63 -5.81 2.26
N VAL A 72 5.26 -6.15 1.14
CA VAL A 72 4.71 -7.10 0.17
C VAL A 72 4.52 -8.48 0.79
N GLU A 73 5.49 -8.95 1.51
CA GLU A 73 5.44 -10.25 2.18
C GLU A 73 4.35 -10.29 3.26
N GLU A 74 4.30 -9.27 4.11
CA GLU A 74 3.32 -9.20 5.18
C GLU A 74 1.88 -9.08 4.66
N ALA A 75 1.69 -8.35 3.57
CA ALA A 75 0.36 -8.20 2.95
C ALA A 75 -0.14 -9.49 2.30
N GLY A 76 0.75 -10.35 1.89
CA GLY A 76 0.42 -11.61 1.23
C GLY A 76 0.42 -11.53 -0.30
N PRO A 77 0.38 -12.68 -0.98
CA PRO A 77 0.51 -12.74 -2.44
C PRO A 77 -0.56 -11.92 -3.15
N GLY A 78 -0.14 -11.04 -4.05
CA GLY A 78 -1.03 -10.28 -4.92
C GLY A 78 -1.78 -9.12 -4.26
N ALA A 79 -1.61 -8.88 -2.97
CA ALA A 79 -2.29 -7.80 -2.28
C ALA A 79 -1.78 -6.41 -2.70
N ILE A 80 -0.47 -6.24 -2.74
CA ILE A 80 0.16 -5.00 -3.22
C ILE A 80 0.46 -5.16 -4.71
N VAL A 81 -0.18 -4.34 -5.53
CA VAL A 81 -0.09 -4.44 -6.99
C VAL A 81 0.83 -3.40 -7.61
N GLY A 82 1.33 -2.49 -6.82
CA GLY A 82 2.26 -1.48 -7.28
C GLY A 82 2.81 -0.65 -6.12
N VAL A 83 3.90 0.06 -6.40
CA VAL A 83 4.55 0.94 -5.45
C VAL A 83 4.77 2.30 -6.09
N ILE A 84 4.43 3.35 -5.37
CA ILE A 84 4.71 4.73 -5.77
C ILE A 84 5.86 5.23 -4.91
N LEU A 85 6.98 5.56 -5.55
CA LEU A 85 8.12 6.18 -4.88
C LEU A 85 7.92 7.69 -4.88
N ASN A 86 7.49 8.21 -3.74
CA ASN A 86 7.17 9.63 -3.60
C ASN A 86 8.38 10.44 -3.11
N ARG A 87 8.41 11.72 -3.44
CA ARG A 87 9.42 12.68 -2.98
C ARG A 87 10.84 12.35 -3.44
N LEU A 88 10.98 12.01 -4.71
CA LEU A 88 12.30 11.79 -5.32
C LEU A 88 13.09 13.10 -5.37
N GLY A 89 14.40 13.00 -5.12
CA GLY A 89 15.27 14.17 -5.03
C GLY A 89 15.77 14.70 -6.38
N SER A 90 15.92 13.82 -7.38
CA SER A 90 16.48 14.18 -8.69
C SER A 90 16.23 13.07 -9.70
N GLU A 91 16.52 13.34 -10.99
CA GLU A 91 16.48 12.31 -12.05
C GLU A 91 17.49 11.19 -11.78
N GLY A 92 18.67 11.52 -11.28
CA GLY A 92 19.66 10.52 -10.91
C GLY A 92 19.19 9.62 -9.78
N HIS A 93 18.50 10.18 -8.79
CA HIS A 93 17.90 9.44 -7.70
C HIS A 93 16.78 8.52 -8.21
N GLU A 94 15.92 9.03 -9.09
CA GLU A 94 14.89 8.24 -9.75
C GLU A 94 15.48 7.05 -10.50
N THR A 95 16.47 7.30 -11.33
CA THR A 95 17.14 6.25 -12.11
C THR A 95 17.78 5.20 -11.20
N TYR A 96 18.44 5.63 -10.14
CA TYR A 96 19.04 4.73 -9.15
C TYR A 96 18.00 3.81 -8.52
N LEU A 97 16.89 4.37 -8.04
CA LEU A 97 15.85 3.60 -7.38
C LEU A 97 15.10 2.66 -8.35
N LYS A 98 14.80 3.11 -9.56
CA LYS A 98 14.19 2.26 -10.59
C LYS A 98 15.06 1.06 -10.93
N LYS A 99 16.37 1.27 -11.07
CA LYS A 99 17.32 0.18 -11.34
C LYS A 99 17.36 -0.83 -10.20
N ALA A 100 17.33 -0.35 -8.98
CA ALA A 100 17.33 -1.19 -7.81
C ALA A 100 16.01 -1.95 -7.64
N CYS A 101 14.88 -1.39 -8.12
CA CYS A 101 13.55 -2.05 -8.11
C CYS A 101 13.35 -3.10 -9.20
N ALA A 102 14.19 -3.12 -10.23
CA ALA A 102 13.97 -3.92 -11.43
C ALA A 102 13.84 -5.43 -11.19
N GLY A 103 14.34 -5.92 -10.07
CA GLY A 103 14.23 -7.33 -9.68
C GLY A 103 13.06 -7.67 -8.79
N MET A 104 12.19 -6.73 -8.48
CA MET A 104 11.04 -6.96 -7.60
C MET A 104 9.81 -7.37 -8.41
N GLU A 105 9.14 -8.43 -7.96
CA GLU A 105 7.87 -8.87 -8.53
C GLU A 105 6.72 -8.13 -7.83
N ILE A 106 6.32 -7.02 -8.43
CA ILE A 106 5.15 -6.24 -7.99
C ILE A 106 4.38 -5.80 -9.23
#